data_5c2bbac95ebb7d458a16b2872e5b1f33
#
_entry.id   5c2bbac95ebb7d458a16b2872e5b1f33
#
_cell.length_a   1.000
_cell.length_b   1.000
_cell.length_c   1.000
_cell.angle_alpha   90.00
_cell.angle_beta   90.00
_cell.angle_gamma   90.00
#
_symmetry.space_group_name_H-M   'P 1'
#
loop_
_entity.id
_entity.type
_entity.pdbx_description
1 polymer ?
#
loop_
_entity_poly.entity_id
_entity_poly.type
_entity_poly.pdbx_seq_one_letter_code
_entity_poly.pdbx_strand_id
1 'polypeptide(L)'
;DKIPLTESDKEQMFVDILPEIEADDGVAYLSFYLEEDEDKEKVLANVKKELEEMSAYVNVGACEIEESQTEDVDWVNNWKKYFHQFYVDDILIIPSWEDVKPSDEDKMVIHIDPGTAFGTGMHETTQLCIRQIRKYTTETTKILDVGCGSGILGMLALKFGAEHSVGTDLDPCAIDATYENMENNGVSKDKYEVMIGN
;
A
#
# COMPACT_ATOMS: atom_id res chain seq x y z
N ASP A 1 -5.85 10.06 -18.38
CA ASP A 1 -6.98 10.26 -19.31
C ASP A 1 -8.28 10.13 -18.53
N LYS A 2 -9.00 11.26 -18.42
CA LYS A 2 -10.35 11.27 -17.86
C LYS A 2 -11.29 10.83 -19.00
N ILE A 3 -11.72 9.56 -18.97
CA ILE A 3 -12.71 9.06 -19.94
C ILE A 3 -14.09 9.58 -19.49
N PRO A 4 -14.75 10.44 -20.26
CA PRO A 4 -16.07 10.92 -19.90
C PRO A 4 -17.06 9.75 -19.93
N LEU A 5 -17.75 9.53 -18.80
CA LEU A 5 -18.78 8.50 -18.70
C LEU A 5 -19.98 8.88 -19.58
N THR A 6 -20.40 7.95 -20.43
CA THR A 6 -21.63 8.12 -21.19
C THR A 6 -22.87 7.98 -20.30
N GLU A 7 -24.04 8.48 -20.74
CA GLU A 7 -25.29 8.27 -19.98
C GLU A 7 -25.60 6.78 -19.78
N SER A 8 -25.22 5.92 -20.74
CA SER A 8 -25.38 4.47 -20.62
C SER A 8 -24.47 3.87 -19.55
N ASP A 9 -23.25 4.40 -19.39
CA ASP A 9 -22.33 3.95 -18.35
C ASP A 9 -22.84 4.35 -16.96
N LYS A 10 -23.43 5.54 -16.84
CA LYS A 10 -24.04 6.01 -15.58
C LYS A 10 -25.21 5.15 -15.13
N GLU A 11 -26.03 4.68 -16.06
CA GLU A 11 -27.17 3.79 -15.75
C GLU A 11 -26.73 2.37 -15.32
N GLN A 12 -25.55 1.91 -15.77
CA GLN A 12 -25.00 0.60 -15.41
C GLN A 12 -24.19 0.62 -14.12
N MET A 13 -23.71 1.79 -13.71
CA MET A 13 -22.98 1.97 -12.45
C MET A 13 -24.02 2.24 -11.35
N PHE A 14 -24.22 1.30 -10.45
CA PHE A 14 -25.01 1.48 -9.21
C PHE A 14 -24.28 2.43 -8.24
N VAL A 15 -24.12 3.68 -8.62
CA VAL A 15 -23.46 4.70 -7.82
C VAL A 15 -24.45 5.81 -7.52
N ASP A 16 -24.84 5.95 -6.26
CA ASP A 16 -25.80 6.97 -5.81
C ASP A 16 -25.31 8.40 -6.00
N ILE A 17 -23.96 8.59 -6.02
CA ILE A 17 -23.31 9.89 -6.26
C ILE A 17 -22.18 9.67 -7.26
N LEU A 18 -22.31 10.22 -8.46
CA LEU A 18 -21.21 10.25 -9.42
C LEU A 18 -20.18 11.27 -8.96
N PRO A 19 -18.87 10.94 -9.01
CA PRO A 19 -17.84 11.94 -8.75
C PRO A 19 -17.97 13.08 -9.76
N GLU A 20 -17.87 14.33 -9.28
CA GLU A 20 -17.74 15.49 -10.16
C GLU A 20 -16.43 15.37 -10.93
N ILE A 21 -16.51 14.98 -12.19
CA ILE A 21 -15.36 14.94 -13.08
C ILE A 21 -15.24 16.35 -13.68
N GLU A 22 -14.16 17.04 -13.35
CA GLU A 22 -13.82 18.30 -14.01
C GLU A 22 -13.75 18.09 -15.53
N ALA A 23 -14.19 19.09 -16.29
CA ALA A 23 -14.12 19.03 -17.75
C ALA A 23 -12.67 18.76 -18.19
N ASP A 24 -12.51 17.90 -19.19
CA ASP A 24 -11.22 17.63 -19.80
C ASP A 24 -10.72 18.93 -20.46
N ASP A 25 -9.62 19.46 -19.99
CA ASP A 25 -8.97 20.66 -20.52
C ASP A 25 -8.07 20.35 -21.73
N GLY A 26 -8.01 19.09 -22.13
CA GLY A 26 -7.19 18.61 -23.25
C GLY A 26 -5.69 18.61 -22.96
N VAL A 27 -5.30 18.74 -21.69
CA VAL A 27 -3.90 18.70 -21.25
C VAL A 27 -3.60 17.38 -20.57
N ALA A 28 -2.55 16.71 -21.02
CA ALA A 28 -2.05 15.50 -20.40
C ALA A 28 -0.59 15.70 -19.95
N TYR A 29 -0.28 15.22 -18.76
CA TYR A 29 1.08 15.27 -18.22
C TYR A 29 1.62 13.84 -18.08
N LEU A 30 2.88 13.66 -18.53
CA LEU A 30 3.66 12.46 -18.29
C LEU A 30 4.89 12.85 -17.49
N SER A 31 4.95 12.37 -16.26
CA SER A 31 6.10 12.61 -15.39
C SER A 31 6.91 11.32 -15.21
N PHE A 32 8.23 11.46 -15.24
CA PHE A 32 9.15 10.36 -14.91
C PHE A 32 10.38 10.94 -14.18
N TYR A 33 11.06 10.08 -13.45
CA TYR A 33 12.21 10.44 -12.64
C TYR A 33 13.46 9.78 -13.22
N LEU A 34 14.60 10.47 -13.09
CA LEU A 34 15.91 9.97 -13.48
C LEU A 34 16.82 10.03 -12.26
N GLU A 35 17.63 9.00 -12.08
CA GLU A 35 18.70 9.00 -11.09
C GLU A 35 19.84 9.95 -11.51
N GLU A 36 20.63 10.42 -10.55
CA GLU A 36 21.72 11.37 -10.84
C GLU A 36 22.79 10.82 -11.78
N ASP A 37 22.98 9.49 -11.80
CA ASP A 37 23.98 8.80 -12.62
C ASP A 37 23.45 8.43 -14.02
N GLU A 38 22.17 8.63 -14.30
CA GLU A 38 21.59 8.38 -15.62
C GLU A 38 21.93 9.48 -16.62
N ASP A 39 22.16 9.07 -17.85
CA ASP A 39 22.41 10.00 -18.97
C ASP A 39 21.11 10.69 -19.42
N LYS A 40 20.81 11.80 -18.74
CA LYS A 40 19.62 12.63 -18.97
C LYS A 40 19.46 13.03 -20.44
N GLU A 41 20.55 13.45 -21.10
CA GLU A 41 20.48 13.91 -22.50
C GLU A 41 20.03 12.78 -23.42
N LYS A 42 20.53 11.59 -23.18
CA LYS A 42 20.17 10.40 -23.94
C LYS A 42 18.71 9.98 -23.71
N VAL A 43 18.25 10.02 -22.48
CA VAL A 43 16.85 9.66 -22.15
C VAL A 43 15.89 10.68 -22.79
N LEU A 44 16.16 11.97 -22.65
CA LEU A 44 15.33 13.01 -23.25
C LEU A 44 15.34 12.96 -24.79
N ALA A 45 16.47 12.62 -25.40
CA ALA A 45 16.54 12.44 -26.85
C ALA A 45 15.67 11.25 -27.30
N ASN A 46 15.67 10.14 -26.56
CA ASN A 46 14.80 9.01 -26.85
C ASN A 46 13.33 9.36 -26.68
N VAL A 47 12.95 10.03 -25.59
CA VAL A 47 11.55 10.46 -25.36
C VAL A 47 11.06 11.35 -26.50
N LYS A 48 11.86 12.33 -26.91
CA LYS A 48 11.51 13.21 -28.04
C LYS A 48 11.32 12.43 -29.34
N LYS A 49 12.21 11.49 -29.62
CA LYS A 49 12.13 10.64 -30.81
C LYS A 49 10.85 9.79 -30.81
N GLU A 50 10.53 9.15 -29.71
CA GLU A 50 9.33 8.32 -29.58
C GLU A 50 8.05 9.16 -29.72
N LEU A 51 8.01 10.37 -29.14
CA LEU A 51 6.90 11.29 -29.30
C LEU A 51 6.74 11.77 -30.75
N GLU A 52 7.86 12.02 -31.45
CA GLU A 52 7.85 12.38 -32.87
C GLU A 52 7.30 11.23 -33.74
N GLU A 53 7.72 9.99 -33.46
CA GLU A 53 7.18 8.81 -34.15
C GLU A 53 5.69 8.61 -33.86
N MET A 54 5.24 8.80 -32.61
CA MET A 54 3.84 8.73 -32.25
C MET A 54 2.97 9.83 -32.91
N SER A 55 3.55 10.98 -33.15
CA SER A 55 2.83 12.11 -33.79
C SER A 55 2.27 11.79 -35.16
N ALA A 56 2.82 10.77 -35.81
CA ALA A 56 2.32 10.29 -37.12
C ALA A 56 0.96 9.57 -37.02
N TYR A 57 0.58 9.14 -35.80
CA TYR A 57 -0.61 8.32 -35.57
C TYR A 57 -1.63 8.98 -34.65
N VAL A 58 -1.17 9.79 -33.70
CA VAL A 58 -2.01 10.48 -32.71
C VAL A 58 -1.54 11.90 -32.49
N ASN A 59 -2.45 12.77 -32.05
CA ASN A 59 -2.07 14.11 -31.64
C ASN A 59 -1.38 14.06 -30.28
N VAL A 60 -0.08 14.30 -30.22
CA VAL A 60 0.75 14.29 -29.02
C VAL A 60 0.87 15.67 -28.35
N GLY A 61 0.13 16.66 -28.84
CA GLY A 61 0.15 18.02 -28.27
C GLY A 61 1.45 18.78 -28.56
N ALA A 62 1.78 19.72 -27.68
CA ALA A 62 2.96 20.58 -27.81
C ALA A 62 4.27 19.87 -27.44
N CYS A 63 4.22 18.78 -26.71
CA CYS A 63 5.38 18.01 -26.21
C CYS A 63 6.40 18.91 -25.49
N GLU A 64 5.92 19.86 -24.69
CA GLU A 64 6.77 20.70 -23.87
C GLU A 64 7.38 19.85 -22.75
N ILE A 65 8.70 20.02 -22.52
CA ILE A 65 9.42 19.31 -21.47
C ILE A 65 9.79 20.32 -20.40
N GLU A 66 9.24 20.13 -19.20
CA GLU A 66 9.61 20.88 -18.02
C GLU A 66 10.53 20.03 -17.14
N GLU A 67 11.63 20.62 -16.72
CA GLU A 67 12.59 19.97 -15.82
C GLU A 67 12.39 20.53 -14.42
N SER A 68 12.27 19.63 -13.46
CA SER A 68 12.29 19.98 -12.03
C SER A 68 13.27 19.09 -11.31
N GLN A 69 13.83 19.58 -10.23
CA GLN A 69 14.60 18.77 -9.28
C GLN A 69 13.71 18.51 -8.07
N THR A 70 13.56 17.27 -7.71
CA THR A 70 13.05 16.91 -6.38
C THR A 70 14.23 16.94 -5.42
N GLU A 71 14.07 17.63 -4.28
CA GLU A 71 15.02 17.45 -3.20
C GLU A 71 15.09 15.97 -2.84
N ASP A 72 16.30 15.49 -2.54
CA ASP A 72 16.51 14.15 -1.99
C ASP A 72 15.90 14.10 -0.58
N VAL A 73 14.58 14.05 -0.56
CA VAL A 73 13.83 13.83 0.66
C VAL A 73 13.95 12.34 0.93
N ASP A 74 14.49 11.99 2.09
CA ASP A 74 14.55 10.62 2.58
C ASP A 74 13.11 10.02 2.63
N TRP A 75 12.61 9.61 1.45
CA TRP A 75 11.30 9.02 1.28
C TRP A 75 11.16 7.74 2.09
N VAL A 76 12.28 7.03 2.29
CA VAL A 76 12.32 5.78 3.05
C VAL A 76 11.94 6.00 4.51
N ASN A 77 12.23 7.17 5.08
CA ASN A 77 11.92 7.47 6.47
C ASN A 77 10.87 8.58 6.66
N ASN A 78 10.54 9.34 5.61
CA ASN A 78 9.65 10.49 5.73
C ASN A 78 8.20 10.09 6.08
N TRP A 79 7.74 8.93 5.63
CA TRP A 79 6.42 8.39 5.94
C TRP A 79 6.25 8.12 7.44
N LYS A 80 7.33 7.85 8.20
CA LYS A 80 7.31 7.66 9.66
C LYS A 80 6.72 8.86 10.40
N LYS A 81 6.83 10.05 9.84
CA LYS A 81 6.28 11.27 10.42
C LYS A 81 4.76 11.36 10.34
N TYR A 82 4.17 10.59 9.44
CA TYR A 82 2.72 10.62 9.17
C TYR A 82 2.01 9.37 9.68
N PHE A 83 2.74 8.32 10.03
CA PHE A 83 2.18 7.10 10.58
C PHE A 83 2.25 7.15 12.11
N HIS A 84 1.08 7.24 12.73
CA HIS A 84 0.92 7.29 14.18
C HIS A 84 0.03 6.16 14.66
N GLN A 85 0.09 5.86 15.96
CA GLN A 85 -0.77 4.87 16.58
C GLN A 85 -2.26 5.18 16.34
N PHE A 86 -3.06 4.16 16.15
CA PHE A 86 -4.51 4.25 16.00
C PHE A 86 -5.19 2.99 16.54
N TYR A 87 -6.53 3.03 16.60
CA TYR A 87 -7.30 1.93 17.14
C TYR A 87 -8.21 1.32 16.09
N VAL A 88 -8.31 -0.03 16.16
CA VAL A 88 -9.40 -0.78 15.54
C VAL A 88 -10.13 -1.47 16.66
N ASP A 89 -11.29 -0.92 17.04
CA ASP A 89 -12.06 -1.27 18.23
C ASP A 89 -11.20 -1.18 19.52
N ASP A 90 -10.89 -2.28 20.18
CA ASP A 90 -10.03 -2.36 21.39
C ASP A 90 -8.57 -2.77 21.07
N ILE A 91 -8.21 -2.83 19.81
CA ILE A 91 -6.85 -3.17 19.36
C ILE A 91 -6.08 -1.89 19.13
N LEU A 92 -4.94 -1.72 19.78
CA LEU A 92 -3.99 -0.66 19.50
C LEU A 92 -3.02 -1.13 18.42
N ILE A 93 -3.01 -0.44 17.28
CA ILE A 93 -2.01 -0.60 16.22
C ILE A 93 -1.02 0.54 16.37
N ILE A 94 0.25 0.23 16.57
CA ILE A 94 1.29 1.19 16.95
C ILE A 94 2.59 0.85 16.23
N PRO A 95 3.32 1.85 15.67
CA PRO A 95 4.66 1.62 15.14
C PRO A 95 5.66 1.28 16.25
N SER A 96 6.75 0.59 15.91
CA SER A 96 7.76 0.15 16.88
C SER A 96 8.51 1.29 17.55
N TRP A 97 8.54 2.48 16.94
CA TRP A 97 9.21 3.69 17.47
C TRP A 97 8.33 4.55 18.40
N GLU A 98 7.07 4.18 18.60
CA GLU A 98 6.19 4.84 19.57
C GLU A 98 6.01 3.98 20.82
N ASP A 99 5.90 4.64 21.97
CA ASP A 99 5.68 3.94 23.26
C ASP A 99 4.17 3.75 23.50
N VAL A 100 3.81 2.58 24.03
CA VAL A 100 2.44 2.31 24.49
C VAL A 100 2.16 3.17 25.72
N LYS A 101 1.07 3.94 25.68
CA LYS A 101 0.68 4.77 26.82
C LYS A 101 0.17 3.93 27.98
N PRO A 102 0.37 4.35 29.25
CA PRO A 102 -0.14 3.61 30.42
C PRO A 102 -1.65 3.33 30.37
N SER A 103 -2.42 4.17 29.71
CA SER A 103 -3.87 3.98 29.50
C SER A 103 -4.22 2.81 28.60
N ASP A 104 -3.25 2.26 27.90
CA ASP A 104 -3.43 1.24 26.85
C ASP A 104 -2.75 -0.09 27.18
N GLU A 105 -2.13 -0.20 28.36
CA GLU A 105 -1.44 -1.42 28.81
C GLU A 105 -2.36 -2.66 28.87
N ASP A 106 -3.66 -2.46 29.11
CA ASP A 106 -4.65 -3.54 29.15
C ASP A 106 -5.22 -3.91 27.76
N LYS A 107 -4.83 -3.20 26.71
CA LYS A 107 -5.33 -3.44 25.35
C LYS A 107 -4.54 -4.49 24.62
N MET A 108 -5.16 -5.08 23.59
CA MET A 108 -4.41 -5.86 22.63
C MET A 108 -3.54 -4.92 21.80
N VAL A 109 -2.23 -5.07 21.90
CA VAL A 109 -1.26 -4.26 21.15
C VAL A 109 -0.68 -5.08 20.01
N ILE A 110 -0.56 -4.47 18.85
CA ILE A 110 0.20 -4.97 17.71
C ILE A 110 1.12 -3.88 17.16
N HIS A 111 2.41 -4.20 17.08
CA HIS A 111 3.40 -3.33 16.47
C HIS A 111 3.46 -3.57 14.98
N ILE A 112 3.27 -2.53 14.20
CA ILE A 112 3.33 -2.58 12.72
C ILE A 112 4.21 -1.47 12.22
N ASP A 113 5.30 -1.86 11.58
CA ASP A 113 6.15 -0.97 10.80
C ASP A 113 5.83 -1.23 9.33
N PRO A 114 5.10 -0.31 8.68
CA PRO A 114 4.66 -0.54 7.28
C PRO A 114 5.84 -0.63 6.30
N GLY A 115 6.96 0.02 6.61
CA GLY A 115 8.14 0.04 5.74
C GLY A 115 7.78 0.46 4.31
N THR A 116 8.31 -0.27 3.34
CA THR A 116 7.97 -0.15 1.92
C THR A 116 6.80 -1.07 1.52
N ALA A 117 6.39 -2.00 2.40
CA ALA A 117 5.29 -2.92 2.15
C ALA A 117 3.94 -2.26 2.42
N PHE A 118 2.91 -2.70 1.68
CA PHE A 118 1.52 -2.29 1.93
C PHE A 118 0.98 -2.93 3.22
N GLY A 119 0.00 -2.28 3.87
CA GLY A 119 -0.71 -2.91 5.00
C GLY A 119 -0.45 -2.26 6.36
N THR A 120 -0.60 -0.92 6.42
CA THR A 120 -0.54 -0.17 7.70
C THR A 120 -1.66 -0.53 8.69
N GLY A 121 -2.74 -1.14 8.20
CA GLY A 121 -3.96 -1.38 8.98
C GLY A 121 -4.95 -0.21 8.97
N MET A 122 -4.56 0.98 8.51
CA MET A 122 -5.42 2.18 8.53
C MET A 122 -6.57 2.13 7.53
N HIS A 123 -6.41 1.41 6.42
CA HIS A 123 -7.43 1.33 5.38
C HIS A 123 -8.68 0.59 5.89
N GLU A 124 -9.87 1.07 5.53
CA GLU A 124 -11.14 0.52 5.99
C GLU A 124 -11.31 -0.96 5.65
N THR A 125 -10.81 -1.41 4.50
CA THR A 125 -10.84 -2.82 4.12
C THR A 125 -10.04 -3.69 5.08
N THR A 126 -8.85 -3.24 5.49
CA THR A 126 -8.02 -3.95 6.48
C THR A 126 -8.72 -4.00 7.83
N GLN A 127 -9.31 -2.91 8.27
CA GLN A 127 -10.09 -2.86 9.52
C GLN A 127 -11.30 -3.80 9.49
N LEU A 128 -12.01 -3.87 8.35
CA LEU A 128 -13.10 -4.82 8.16
C LEU A 128 -12.61 -6.27 8.22
N CYS A 129 -11.48 -6.59 7.59
CA CYS A 129 -10.86 -7.90 7.67
C CYS A 129 -10.49 -8.26 9.11
N ILE A 130 -9.88 -7.35 9.87
CA ILE A 130 -9.53 -7.55 11.29
C ILE A 130 -10.77 -7.94 12.10
N ARG A 131 -11.89 -7.22 11.93
CA ARG A 131 -13.15 -7.53 12.62
C ARG A 131 -13.72 -8.90 12.24
N GLN A 132 -13.62 -9.27 10.95
CA GLN A 132 -14.08 -10.58 10.50
C GLN A 132 -13.18 -11.70 11.00
N ILE A 133 -11.86 -11.55 10.94
CA ILE A 133 -10.90 -12.51 11.48
C ILE A 133 -11.19 -12.75 12.95
N ARG A 134 -11.34 -11.68 13.76
CA ARG A 134 -11.67 -11.79 15.19
C ARG A 134 -12.95 -12.58 15.43
N LYS A 135 -13.97 -12.37 14.59
CA LYS A 135 -15.29 -13.04 14.71
C LYS A 135 -15.23 -14.53 14.42
N TYR A 136 -14.39 -14.95 13.47
CA TYR A 136 -14.39 -16.32 12.96
C TYR A 136 -13.20 -17.15 13.41
N THR A 137 -12.20 -16.55 14.03
CA THR A 137 -11.03 -17.28 14.55
C THR A 137 -11.39 -18.13 15.77
N THR A 138 -10.91 -19.36 15.77
CA THR A 138 -10.99 -20.33 16.85
C THR A 138 -9.60 -20.95 17.06
N GLU A 139 -9.41 -21.72 18.13
CA GLU A 139 -8.15 -22.39 18.46
C GLU A 139 -7.68 -23.41 17.39
N THR A 140 -8.56 -23.84 16.49
CA THR A 140 -8.25 -24.76 15.39
C THR A 140 -8.18 -24.07 14.04
N THR A 141 -8.33 -22.74 14.00
CA THR A 141 -8.31 -21.98 12.76
C THR A 141 -6.89 -21.93 12.19
N LYS A 142 -6.79 -22.23 10.91
CA LYS A 142 -5.58 -21.98 10.09
C LYS A 142 -5.91 -20.93 9.07
N ILE A 143 -5.04 -19.93 8.98
CA ILE A 143 -5.21 -18.76 8.10
C ILE A 143 -4.29 -18.90 6.90
N LEU A 144 -4.82 -18.58 5.72
CA LEU A 144 -4.05 -18.25 4.53
C LEU A 144 -4.29 -16.78 4.20
N ASP A 145 -3.24 -15.98 4.28
CA ASP A 145 -3.23 -14.53 4.01
C ASP A 145 -2.55 -14.28 2.67
N VAL A 146 -3.34 -14.11 1.60
CA VAL A 146 -2.86 -13.90 0.24
C VAL A 146 -2.72 -12.40 -0.02
N GLY A 147 -1.51 -11.95 -0.33
CA GLY A 147 -1.16 -10.53 -0.34
C GLY A 147 -0.96 -10.02 1.09
N CYS A 148 -0.11 -10.70 1.87
CA CYS A 148 0.01 -10.46 3.31
C CYS A 148 0.61 -9.09 3.67
N GLY A 149 1.38 -8.47 2.76
CA GLY A 149 1.98 -7.16 2.97
C GLY A 149 2.81 -7.09 4.26
N SER A 150 2.38 -6.28 5.21
CA SER A 150 3.01 -6.16 6.54
C SER A 150 2.78 -7.37 7.46
N GLY A 151 1.94 -8.33 7.07
CA GLY A 151 1.56 -9.49 7.86
C GLY A 151 0.54 -9.22 8.98
N ILE A 152 -0.05 -8.04 9.04
CA ILE A 152 -0.95 -7.62 10.12
C ILE A 152 -2.13 -8.57 10.33
N LEU A 153 -2.76 -9.06 9.26
CA LEU A 153 -3.94 -9.92 9.36
C LEU A 153 -3.58 -11.30 9.90
N GLY A 154 -2.50 -11.90 9.39
CA GLY A 154 -2.01 -13.18 9.88
C GLY A 154 -1.58 -13.14 11.34
N MET A 155 -0.87 -12.07 11.76
CA MET A 155 -0.46 -11.90 13.16
C MET A 155 -1.64 -11.67 14.08
N LEU A 156 -2.62 -10.86 13.69
CA LEU A 156 -3.83 -10.65 14.50
C LEU A 156 -4.65 -11.93 14.61
N ALA A 157 -4.73 -12.74 13.57
CA ALA A 157 -5.38 -14.05 13.66
C ALA A 157 -4.74 -14.94 14.74
N LEU A 158 -3.41 -14.98 14.81
CA LEU A 158 -2.69 -15.71 15.87
C LEU A 158 -2.94 -15.12 17.26
N LYS A 159 -2.98 -13.79 17.39
CA LYS A 159 -3.31 -13.12 18.66
C LYS A 159 -4.78 -13.38 19.08
N PHE A 160 -5.68 -13.63 18.16
CA PHE A 160 -7.06 -14.06 18.43
C PHE A 160 -7.18 -15.56 18.72
N GLY A 161 -6.09 -16.30 18.64
CA GLY A 161 -6.05 -17.71 19.02
C GLY A 161 -6.01 -18.70 17.86
N ALA A 162 -5.75 -18.27 16.63
CA ALA A 162 -5.53 -19.19 15.51
C ALA A 162 -4.36 -20.15 15.77
N GLU A 163 -4.49 -21.38 15.28
CA GLU A 163 -3.45 -22.40 15.42
C GLU A 163 -2.18 -22.04 14.63
N HIS A 164 -2.38 -21.58 13.39
CA HIS A 164 -1.30 -21.33 12.43
C HIS A 164 -1.72 -20.32 11.36
N SER A 165 -0.76 -19.58 10.84
CA SER A 165 -0.93 -18.65 9.73
C SER A 165 0.08 -18.93 8.63
N VAL A 166 -0.33 -18.78 7.38
CA VAL A 166 0.53 -18.77 6.20
C VAL A 166 0.26 -17.50 5.43
N GLY A 167 1.30 -16.72 5.13
CA GLY A 167 1.23 -15.52 4.31
C GLY A 167 1.91 -15.74 2.96
N THR A 168 1.33 -15.20 1.91
CA THR A 168 1.98 -15.13 0.60
C THR A 168 1.93 -13.71 0.08
N ASP A 169 2.98 -13.28 -0.62
CA ASP A 169 3.00 -12.01 -1.34
C ASP A 169 3.87 -12.14 -2.59
N LEU A 170 3.62 -11.32 -3.61
CA LEU A 170 4.45 -11.26 -4.82
C LEU A 170 5.65 -10.34 -4.64
N ASP A 171 5.55 -9.40 -3.70
CA ASP A 171 6.62 -8.45 -3.40
C ASP A 171 7.58 -9.05 -2.36
N PRO A 172 8.87 -9.25 -2.70
CA PRO A 172 9.88 -9.69 -1.74
C PRO A 172 9.97 -8.79 -0.49
N CYS A 173 9.77 -7.48 -0.65
CA CYS A 173 9.80 -6.54 0.47
C CYS A 173 8.71 -6.82 1.51
N ALA A 174 7.56 -7.38 1.09
CA ALA A 174 6.50 -7.78 2.01
C ALA A 174 6.91 -8.94 2.91
N ILE A 175 7.72 -9.87 2.39
CA ILE A 175 8.24 -11.01 3.17
C ILE A 175 9.13 -10.52 4.30
N ASP A 176 10.07 -9.62 3.99
CA ASP A 176 10.98 -9.06 4.97
C ASP A 176 10.22 -8.23 6.01
N ALA A 177 9.31 -7.36 5.57
CA ALA A 177 8.47 -6.54 6.45
C ALA A 177 7.60 -7.40 7.39
N THR A 178 7.01 -8.50 6.88
CA THR A 178 6.24 -9.43 7.72
C THR A 178 7.12 -10.07 8.79
N TYR A 179 8.33 -10.52 8.46
CA TYR A 179 9.24 -11.13 9.44
C TYR A 179 9.71 -10.12 10.49
N GLU A 180 10.01 -8.88 10.11
CA GLU A 180 10.35 -7.81 11.06
C GLU A 180 9.19 -7.51 12.02
N ASN A 181 7.98 -7.39 11.48
CA ASN A 181 6.79 -7.18 12.29
C ASN A 181 6.48 -8.37 13.20
N MET A 182 6.72 -9.60 12.76
CA MET A 182 6.61 -10.79 13.60
C MET A 182 7.57 -10.73 14.79
N GLU A 183 8.82 -10.34 14.56
CA GLU A 183 9.83 -10.17 15.62
C GLU A 183 9.38 -9.11 16.63
N ASN A 184 8.93 -7.94 16.18
CA ASN A 184 8.41 -6.87 17.02
C ASN A 184 7.20 -7.30 17.88
N ASN A 185 6.46 -8.31 17.44
CA ASN A 185 5.28 -8.83 18.15
C ASN A 185 5.52 -10.15 18.88
N GLY A 186 6.74 -10.69 18.88
CA GLY A 186 7.06 -11.97 19.49
C GLY A 186 6.36 -13.17 18.84
N VAL A 187 6.02 -13.07 17.55
CA VAL A 187 5.38 -14.15 16.78
C VAL A 187 6.45 -15.08 16.22
N SER A 188 6.36 -16.36 16.57
CA SER A 188 7.31 -17.39 16.11
C SER A 188 7.08 -17.75 14.65
N LYS A 189 8.18 -17.99 13.92
CA LYS A 189 8.15 -18.52 12.55
C LYS A 189 7.48 -19.88 12.41
N ASP A 190 7.43 -20.66 13.50
CA ASP A 190 6.70 -21.93 13.53
C ASP A 190 5.18 -21.72 13.53
N LYS A 191 4.71 -20.53 13.85
CA LYS A 191 3.29 -20.18 13.89
C LYS A 191 2.85 -19.39 12.68
N TYR A 192 3.75 -18.63 12.06
CA TYR A 192 3.47 -17.86 10.87
C TYR A 192 4.58 -18.06 9.84
N GLU A 193 4.29 -18.81 8.80
CA GLU A 193 5.16 -18.99 7.65
C GLU A 193 4.82 -17.95 6.58
N VAL A 194 5.83 -17.37 5.92
CA VAL A 194 5.64 -16.39 4.87
C VAL A 194 6.50 -16.75 3.67
N MET A 195 5.91 -16.67 2.47
CA MET A 195 6.59 -17.08 1.24
C MET A 195 6.17 -16.22 0.04
N ILE A 196 7.06 -16.13 -0.95
CA ILE A 196 6.72 -15.50 -2.23
C ILE A 196 5.75 -16.40 -3.00
N GLY A 197 4.62 -15.83 -3.42
CA GLY A 197 3.60 -16.53 -4.18
C GLY A 197 2.23 -15.84 -4.13
N ASN A 198 1.29 -16.42 -4.83
CA ASN A 198 -0.13 -16.01 -4.88
C ASN A 198 -1.05 -17.23 -4.88
#